data_6cd0dfe16b97416cb7567e5ab96bec42
#
_entry.id   6cd0dfe16b97416cb7567e5ab96bec42
#
_cell.length_a   1.000
_cell.length_b   1.000
_cell.length_c   1.000
_cell.angle_alpha   90.00
_cell.angle_beta   90.00
_cell.angle_gamma   90.00
#
_symmetry.space_group_name_H-M   'P 1'
#
loop_
_entity.id
_entity.type
_entity.pdbx_description
1 polymer ?
#
loop_
_entity_poly.entity_id
_entity_poly.type
_entity_poly.pdbx_seq_one_letter_code
_entity_poly.pdbx_strand_id
1 'polypeptide(L)'
;MKQMIEIVDVLGREILDSRGNPTVEVEVYLEDGSMGRAAVPSGASTGIYEACELRDGDKGRYFGKGVQMAVENVNGEIAEAMLGLNVLDQASIDKMLIEIDGTPNKTRLGANAILGVSLACAKAAAEATGLSLYNYIGGCNAKTLPVPMMNVLNGGAHATGSNVDIQEFMIMPVGAESFKEALRMCTEVFHTLKKVVPASGVGDEGGYAPSLDSDEDALKALVTAMEKAGYVPGEDFKIAIDGAVSEWYNEEDKLYHLPKRGTVMSSEEMVNMWEDFCNKYPIISIEDGMGENDWEGWQLLAERLGSRIQLVGDDLFVTNTERIKQGIERKAANSVLIKLNQIGTLTETLDAIQMAHRAGWTAVVSHRSGETEDTTIADISVAVNAGQIKTGAPSRTDRVAKYNQLLRIEDELFDVAQYPGIDAFFSIR
;
A
#
# COMPACT_ATOMS: atom_id res chain seq x y z
N MET A 1 26.75 -1.45 -28.74
CA MET A 1 27.18 -1.28 -27.35
C MET A 1 25.93 -1.08 -26.52
N LYS A 2 25.81 -1.74 -25.37
CA LYS A 2 24.73 -1.44 -24.41
C LYS A 2 24.95 -0.02 -23.91
N GLN A 3 23.92 0.82 -23.87
CA GLN A 3 24.03 2.16 -23.30
C GLN A 3 24.43 2.02 -21.83
N MET A 4 25.39 2.79 -21.39
CA MET A 4 25.87 2.84 -20.01
C MET A 4 25.76 4.27 -19.54
N ILE A 5 25.16 4.50 -18.38
CA ILE A 5 25.06 5.78 -17.70
C ILE A 5 25.51 5.52 -16.26
N GLU A 6 26.66 6.09 -15.90
CA GLU A 6 27.30 5.77 -14.62
C GLU A 6 26.68 6.55 -13.45
N ILE A 7 26.54 5.87 -12.32
CA ILE A 7 26.25 6.50 -11.04
C ILE A 7 27.55 7.15 -10.53
N VAL A 8 27.50 8.46 -10.29
CA VAL A 8 28.66 9.24 -9.85
C VAL A 8 28.60 9.67 -8.39
N ASP A 9 27.40 9.70 -7.80
CA ASP A 9 27.21 9.99 -6.37
C ASP A 9 25.90 9.43 -5.84
N VAL A 10 25.89 9.10 -4.54
CA VAL A 10 24.69 8.66 -3.80
C VAL A 10 24.67 9.37 -2.46
N LEU A 11 23.60 10.10 -2.17
CA LEU A 11 23.47 10.91 -0.96
C LEU A 11 22.18 10.57 -0.21
N GLY A 12 22.32 10.07 1.02
CA GLY A 12 21.21 9.87 1.95
C GLY A 12 21.06 11.01 2.94
N ARG A 13 19.83 11.31 3.33
CA ARG A 13 19.52 12.23 4.43
C ARG A 13 18.31 11.78 5.23
N GLU A 14 18.22 12.29 6.45
CA GLU A 14 17.05 12.15 7.29
C GLU A 14 16.05 13.26 6.97
N ILE A 15 14.80 12.89 6.71
CA ILE A 15 13.66 13.80 6.54
C ILE A 15 12.54 13.42 7.50
N LEU A 16 11.43 14.14 7.53
CA LEU A 16 10.25 13.80 8.35
C LEU A 16 9.15 13.18 7.50
N ASP A 17 8.52 12.14 8.07
CA ASP A 17 7.28 11.57 7.54
C ASP A 17 6.04 12.39 7.93
N SER A 18 4.86 12.00 7.44
CA SER A 18 3.56 12.65 7.70
C SER A 18 3.12 12.64 9.18
N ARG A 19 3.80 11.85 10.03
CA ARG A 19 3.58 11.80 11.48
C ARG A 19 4.63 12.59 12.26
N GLY A 20 5.59 13.24 11.55
CA GLY A 20 6.71 13.95 12.16
C GLY A 20 7.80 13.02 12.72
N ASN A 21 7.84 11.76 12.30
CA ASN A 21 8.93 10.85 12.62
C ASN A 21 10.00 10.89 11.52
N PRO A 22 11.28 10.68 11.86
CA PRO A 22 12.35 10.59 10.86
C PRO A 22 12.13 9.42 9.90
N THR A 23 12.50 9.65 8.63
CA THR A 23 12.65 8.64 7.60
C THR A 23 13.80 8.96 6.65
N VAL A 24 14.14 8.03 5.75
CA VAL A 24 15.27 8.13 4.84
C VAL A 24 14.82 8.71 3.50
N GLU A 25 15.56 9.70 3.00
CA GLU A 25 15.51 10.15 1.61
C GLU A 25 16.88 9.95 0.97
N VAL A 26 16.88 9.47 -0.29
CA VAL A 26 18.10 9.22 -1.06
C VAL A 26 18.06 9.97 -2.38
N GLU A 27 19.19 10.54 -2.77
CA GLU A 27 19.47 11.07 -4.11
C GLU A 27 20.57 10.26 -4.78
N VAL A 28 20.38 9.95 -6.07
CA VAL A 28 21.35 9.29 -6.93
C VAL A 28 21.67 10.23 -8.10
N TYR A 29 22.93 10.54 -8.30
CA TYR A 29 23.43 11.43 -9.37
C TYR A 29 24.16 10.64 -10.44
N LEU A 30 23.94 11.03 -11.70
CA LEU A 30 24.49 10.35 -12.86
C LEU A 30 25.51 11.24 -13.59
N GLU A 31 26.41 10.61 -14.38
CA GLU A 31 27.45 11.30 -15.13
C GLU A 31 26.92 12.32 -16.17
N ASP A 32 25.68 12.13 -16.65
CA ASP A 32 25.03 13.05 -17.59
C ASP A 32 24.35 14.25 -16.93
N GLY A 33 24.37 14.31 -15.59
CA GLY A 33 23.73 15.34 -14.77
C GLY A 33 22.30 15.02 -14.33
N SER A 34 21.73 13.91 -14.79
CA SER A 34 20.43 13.45 -14.31
C SER A 34 20.49 13.03 -12.83
N MET A 35 19.35 13.15 -12.13
CA MET A 35 19.26 12.83 -10.70
C MET A 35 17.91 12.18 -10.37
N GLY A 36 17.93 11.18 -9.53
CA GLY A 36 16.71 10.60 -8.95
C GLY A 36 16.66 10.80 -7.45
N ARG A 37 15.50 11.16 -6.91
CA ARG A 37 15.26 11.30 -5.48
C ARG A 37 14.09 10.42 -5.03
N ALA A 38 14.26 9.67 -3.96
CA ALA A 38 13.21 8.85 -3.38
C ALA A 38 13.20 8.98 -1.85
N ALA A 39 12.00 9.10 -1.28
CA ALA A 39 11.79 9.07 0.15
C ALA A 39 11.04 7.79 0.54
N VAL A 40 11.46 7.15 1.63
CA VAL A 40 10.94 5.86 2.07
C VAL A 40 9.82 6.05 3.08
N PRO A 41 8.65 5.40 2.91
CA PRO A 41 7.57 5.44 3.90
C PRO A 41 7.86 4.55 5.11
N SER A 42 7.10 4.74 6.19
CA SER A 42 7.24 4.00 7.45
C SER A 42 5.90 3.46 7.95
N GLY A 43 5.83 2.22 8.42
CA GLY A 43 4.64 1.63 9.02
C GLY A 43 4.36 2.11 10.44
N ALA A 44 3.10 2.05 10.88
CA ALA A 44 2.72 2.18 12.29
C ALA A 44 2.64 0.80 12.96
N SER A 45 1.87 -0.11 12.38
CA SER A 45 1.91 -1.54 12.65
C SER A 45 2.82 -2.20 11.60
N THR A 46 3.61 -3.18 12.00
CA THR A 46 4.51 -3.93 11.10
C THR A 46 4.26 -5.41 11.30
N GLY A 47 3.97 -6.13 10.22
CA GLY A 47 3.91 -7.59 10.21
C GLY A 47 5.26 -8.18 10.67
N ILE A 48 5.21 -9.27 11.41
CA ILE A 48 6.43 -9.90 12.00
C ILE A 48 7.42 -10.40 10.94
N TYR A 49 6.97 -10.52 9.69
CA TYR A 49 7.75 -11.02 8.56
C TYR A 49 8.26 -9.92 7.63
N GLU A 50 8.01 -8.63 7.94
CA GLU A 50 8.50 -7.51 7.14
C GLU A 50 10.03 -7.40 7.17
N ALA A 51 10.60 -6.85 6.10
CA ALA A 51 12.00 -6.44 6.08
C ALA A 51 12.27 -5.35 7.12
N CYS A 52 13.49 -5.34 7.67
CA CYS A 52 13.86 -4.50 8.81
C CYS A 52 13.94 -3.02 8.44
N GLU A 53 13.09 -2.19 9.00
CA GLU A 53 13.28 -0.75 9.04
C GLU A 53 14.33 -0.42 10.12
N LEU A 54 15.53 -0.01 9.72
CA LEU A 54 16.62 0.27 10.65
C LEU A 54 16.37 1.60 11.38
N ARG A 55 16.28 1.53 12.70
CA ARG A 55 16.12 2.66 13.62
C ARG A 55 17.28 2.74 14.58
N ASP A 56 17.71 3.96 14.96
CA ASP A 56 18.87 4.19 15.81
C ASP A 56 18.69 3.67 17.25
N GLY A 57 17.45 3.63 17.75
CA GLY A 57 17.15 3.20 19.13
C GLY A 57 17.58 4.17 20.21
N ASP A 58 18.26 5.27 19.88
CA ASP A 58 18.69 6.31 20.82
C ASP A 58 17.49 7.10 21.35
N LYS A 59 17.11 6.85 22.59
CA LYS A 59 15.99 7.51 23.27
C LYS A 59 16.17 9.04 23.43
N GLY A 60 17.41 9.52 23.38
CA GLY A 60 17.73 10.96 23.46
C GLY A 60 17.44 11.72 22.17
N ARG A 61 17.20 11.01 21.05
CA ARG A 61 16.93 11.59 19.75
C ARG A 61 15.69 10.95 19.11
N TYR A 62 14.67 11.77 18.78
CA TYR A 62 13.38 11.31 18.25
C TYR A 62 12.77 10.11 19.00
N PHE A 63 13.00 10.02 20.31
CA PHE A 63 12.49 8.95 21.19
C PHE A 63 12.92 7.53 20.74
N GLY A 64 14.07 7.41 20.05
CA GLY A 64 14.59 6.16 19.52
C GLY A 64 14.23 5.89 18.05
N LYS A 65 13.47 6.79 17.41
CA LYS A 65 13.00 6.61 16.02
C LYS A 65 13.92 7.23 14.96
N GLY A 66 15.10 7.76 15.34
CA GLY A 66 16.09 8.30 14.39
C GLY A 66 16.49 7.27 13.35
N VAL A 67 17.00 7.75 12.19
CA VAL A 67 17.44 6.91 11.06
C VAL A 67 18.88 7.24 10.63
N GLN A 68 19.68 7.81 11.52
CA GLN A 68 21.08 8.19 11.20
C GLN A 68 21.92 6.98 10.78
N MET A 69 21.78 5.83 11.44
CA MET A 69 22.48 4.60 11.05
C MET A 69 22.15 4.18 9.62
N ALA A 70 20.87 4.24 9.23
CA ALA A 70 20.46 3.95 7.84
C ALA A 70 21.04 4.97 6.85
N VAL A 71 21.05 6.26 7.21
CA VAL A 71 21.66 7.34 6.41
C VAL A 71 23.18 7.15 6.29
N GLU A 72 23.85 6.79 7.35
CA GLU A 72 25.30 6.47 7.33
C GLU A 72 25.61 5.27 6.44
N ASN A 73 24.76 4.23 6.45
CA ASN A 73 24.88 3.09 5.55
C ASN A 73 24.74 3.50 4.08
N VAL A 74 23.78 4.41 3.76
CA VAL A 74 23.64 4.95 2.40
C VAL A 74 24.89 5.74 1.99
N ASN A 75 25.35 6.67 2.84
CA ASN A 75 26.46 7.59 2.50
C ASN A 75 27.86 6.91 2.56
N GLY A 76 27.95 5.74 3.15
CA GLY A 76 29.17 4.95 3.27
C GLY A 76 29.20 3.74 2.34
N GLU A 77 29.00 2.55 2.91
CA GLU A 77 29.18 1.27 2.22
C GLU A 77 28.32 1.15 0.94
N ILE A 78 27.06 1.60 0.98
CA ILE A 78 26.18 1.53 -0.21
C ILE A 78 26.70 2.49 -1.30
N ALA A 79 26.98 3.75 -0.96
CA ALA A 79 27.47 4.72 -1.94
C ALA A 79 28.79 4.23 -2.60
N GLU A 80 29.73 3.73 -1.82
CA GLU A 80 31.00 3.18 -2.36
C GLU A 80 30.76 2.04 -3.36
N ALA A 81 29.81 1.14 -3.07
CA ALA A 81 29.49 0.01 -3.94
C ALA A 81 28.71 0.42 -5.20
N MET A 82 28.01 1.55 -5.16
CA MET A 82 27.20 2.03 -6.28
C MET A 82 27.99 2.81 -7.34
N LEU A 83 29.12 3.42 -6.98
CA LEU A 83 29.91 4.24 -7.90
C LEU A 83 30.36 3.44 -9.13
N GLY A 84 30.18 4.03 -10.32
CA GLY A 84 30.55 3.44 -11.60
C GLY A 84 29.60 2.36 -12.12
N LEU A 85 28.53 2.03 -11.40
CA LEU A 85 27.51 1.10 -11.89
C LEU A 85 26.62 1.76 -12.95
N ASN A 86 26.11 0.95 -13.87
CA ASN A 86 25.14 1.40 -14.85
C ASN A 86 23.74 1.49 -14.23
N VAL A 87 23.20 2.70 -14.10
CA VAL A 87 21.88 2.95 -13.51
C VAL A 87 20.74 2.23 -14.24
N LEU A 88 20.92 1.89 -15.54
CA LEU A 88 19.92 1.18 -16.33
C LEU A 88 19.81 -0.32 -15.99
N ASP A 89 20.69 -0.87 -15.18
CA ASP A 89 20.70 -2.28 -14.78
C ASP A 89 20.06 -2.49 -13.40
N GLN A 90 18.80 -2.03 -13.22
CA GLN A 90 18.06 -2.05 -11.94
C GLN A 90 18.14 -3.39 -11.19
N ALA A 91 17.88 -4.50 -11.88
CA ALA A 91 17.91 -5.82 -11.25
C ALA A 91 19.29 -6.21 -10.71
N SER A 92 20.37 -5.77 -11.39
CA SER A 92 21.74 -6.00 -10.92
C SER A 92 22.07 -5.13 -9.71
N ILE A 93 21.60 -3.88 -9.70
CA ILE A 93 21.73 -2.94 -8.59
C ILE A 93 21.02 -3.53 -7.35
N ASP A 94 19.73 -3.89 -7.47
CA ASP A 94 18.95 -4.42 -6.35
C ASP A 94 19.55 -5.72 -5.80
N LYS A 95 20.00 -6.62 -6.69
CA LYS A 95 20.71 -7.82 -6.30
C LYS A 95 21.97 -7.53 -5.50
N MET A 96 22.78 -6.57 -5.94
CA MET A 96 23.98 -6.17 -5.23
C MET A 96 23.65 -5.56 -3.86
N LEU A 97 22.62 -4.72 -3.74
CA LEU A 97 22.18 -4.16 -2.45
C LEU A 97 21.79 -5.27 -1.46
N ILE A 98 21.08 -6.30 -1.93
CA ILE A 98 20.72 -7.48 -1.13
C ILE A 98 21.97 -8.27 -0.72
N GLU A 99 22.91 -8.50 -1.64
CA GLU A 99 24.16 -9.24 -1.38
C GLU A 99 25.07 -8.51 -0.38
N ILE A 100 25.15 -7.18 -0.46
CA ILE A 100 25.92 -6.38 0.50
C ILE A 100 25.31 -6.50 1.89
N ASP A 101 23.99 -6.39 2.05
CA ASP A 101 23.32 -6.59 3.34
C ASP A 101 23.60 -7.99 3.88
N GLY A 102 23.44 -9.02 3.06
CA GLY A 102 23.76 -10.41 3.36
C GLY A 102 22.86 -11.07 4.41
N THR A 103 21.77 -10.40 4.84
CA THR A 103 20.80 -10.95 5.78
C THR A 103 19.43 -11.17 5.13
N PRO A 104 18.65 -12.18 5.54
CA PRO A 104 17.37 -12.48 4.89
C PRO A 104 16.37 -11.31 4.91
N ASN A 105 16.36 -10.53 6.02
CA ASN A 105 15.38 -9.45 6.25
C ASN A 105 16.04 -8.06 6.25
N LYS A 106 17.20 -7.90 5.60
CA LYS A 106 17.90 -6.61 5.48
C LYS A 106 18.18 -5.92 6.83
N THR A 107 18.55 -6.74 7.84
CA THR A 107 18.74 -6.27 9.22
C THR A 107 20.05 -5.50 9.42
N ARG A 108 21.04 -5.66 8.53
CA ARG A 108 22.37 -5.05 8.65
C ARG A 108 22.40 -3.61 8.16
N LEU A 109 21.95 -3.38 6.94
CA LEU A 109 21.94 -2.03 6.33
C LEU A 109 20.60 -1.31 6.52
N GLY A 110 19.52 -2.06 6.66
CA GLY A 110 18.16 -1.57 6.76
C GLY A 110 17.43 -1.55 5.42
N ALA A 111 16.21 -2.11 5.40
CA ALA A 111 15.37 -2.07 4.22
C ALA A 111 15.04 -0.64 3.77
N ASN A 112 14.96 0.32 4.70
CA ASN A 112 14.76 1.73 4.40
C ASN A 112 15.95 2.35 3.63
N ALA A 113 17.20 2.05 4.01
CA ALA A 113 18.39 2.47 3.27
C ALA A 113 18.41 1.86 1.86
N ILE A 114 18.20 0.54 1.78
CA ILE A 114 18.22 -0.22 0.52
C ILE A 114 17.14 0.26 -0.44
N LEU A 115 15.89 0.39 0.01
CA LEU A 115 14.79 0.82 -0.81
C LEU A 115 14.97 2.26 -1.31
N GLY A 116 15.46 3.16 -0.45
CA GLY A 116 15.74 4.54 -0.86
C GLY A 116 16.68 4.59 -2.06
N VAL A 117 17.76 3.83 -2.05
CA VAL A 117 18.72 3.74 -3.15
C VAL A 117 18.10 3.08 -4.39
N SER A 118 17.41 1.95 -4.22
CA SER A 118 16.75 1.23 -5.31
C SER A 118 15.78 2.12 -6.09
N LEU A 119 14.91 2.86 -5.40
CA LEU A 119 13.94 3.76 -6.02
C LEU A 119 14.59 5.02 -6.60
N ALA A 120 15.59 5.59 -5.95
CA ALA A 120 16.32 6.74 -6.47
C ALA A 120 17.04 6.39 -7.78
N CYS A 121 17.62 5.18 -7.90
CA CYS A 121 18.20 4.68 -9.14
C CYS A 121 17.17 4.59 -10.27
N ALA A 122 15.99 4.01 -10.00
CA ALA A 122 14.93 3.92 -11.01
C ALA A 122 14.48 5.31 -11.51
N LYS A 123 14.37 6.28 -10.61
CA LYS A 123 14.02 7.67 -10.96
C LYS A 123 15.12 8.37 -11.74
N ALA A 124 16.39 8.21 -11.36
CA ALA A 124 17.53 8.73 -12.09
C ALA A 124 17.60 8.16 -13.52
N ALA A 125 17.39 6.85 -13.66
CA ALA A 125 17.35 6.17 -14.94
C ALA A 125 16.19 6.65 -15.83
N ALA A 126 15.02 6.88 -15.25
CA ALA A 126 13.87 7.45 -15.96
C ALA A 126 14.20 8.85 -16.49
N GLU A 127 14.77 9.73 -15.66
CA GLU A 127 15.20 11.07 -16.06
C GLU A 127 16.26 11.02 -17.18
N ALA A 128 17.30 10.22 -17.02
CA ALA A 128 18.38 10.05 -18.00
C ALA A 128 17.90 9.52 -19.36
N THR A 129 16.81 8.75 -19.38
CA THR A 129 16.19 8.24 -20.61
C THR A 129 15.10 9.16 -21.16
N GLY A 130 14.75 10.24 -20.45
CA GLY A 130 13.68 11.17 -20.84
C GLY A 130 12.29 10.55 -20.76
N LEU A 131 12.08 9.55 -19.89
CA LEU A 131 10.81 8.88 -19.71
C LEU A 131 10.20 9.24 -18.34
N SER A 132 8.87 9.28 -18.26
CA SER A 132 8.17 9.29 -16.97
C SER A 132 8.43 7.97 -16.24
N LEU A 133 8.43 7.99 -14.90
CA LEU A 133 8.80 6.81 -14.12
C LEU A 133 7.91 5.59 -14.42
N TYR A 134 6.59 5.79 -14.53
CA TYR A 134 5.66 4.69 -14.88
C TYR A 134 5.98 4.07 -16.25
N ASN A 135 6.41 4.89 -17.22
CA ASN A 135 6.75 4.42 -18.57
C ASN A 135 8.12 3.72 -18.57
N TYR A 136 9.12 4.24 -17.83
CA TYR A 136 10.42 3.61 -17.67
C TYR A 136 10.30 2.19 -17.06
N ILE A 137 9.51 2.04 -15.98
CA ILE A 137 9.33 0.75 -15.29
C ILE A 137 8.44 -0.19 -16.11
N GLY A 138 7.30 0.31 -16.61
CA GLY A 138 6.24 -0.52 -17.22
C GLY A 138 6.36 -0.69 -18.74
N GLY A 139 7.20 0.13 -19.38
CA GLY A 139 7.37 0.10 -20.83
C GLY A 139 6.14 0.61 -21.60
N CYS A 140 6.07 0.27 -22.88
CA CYS A 140 5.08 0.81 -23.81
C CYS A 140 3.62 0.38 -23.56
N ASN A 141 3.36 -0.53 -22.63
CA ASN A 141 2.00 -0.98 -22.30
C ASN A 141 1.48 -0.45 -20.96
N ALA A 142 2.23 0.39 -20.27
CA ALA A 142 1.81 1.05 -19.03
C ALA A 142 0.79 2.15 -19.34
N LYS A 143 -0.52 1.88 -19.09
CA LYS A 143 -1.61 2.78 -19.48
C LYS A 143 -2.89 2.64 -18.64
N THR A 144 -2.90 1.72 -17.67
CA THR A 144 -4.09 1.48 -16.83
C THR A 144 -3.98 2.29 -15.54
N LEU A 145 -4.86 3.28 -15.40
CA LEU A 145 -5.03 4.04 -14.16
C LEU A 145 -5.71 3.13 -13.11
N PRO A 146 -5.25 3.15 -11.86
CA PRO A 146 -5.83 2.29 -10.82
C PRO A 146 -7.15 2.82 -10.28
N VAL A 147 -8.08 1.93 -9.92
CA VAL A 147 -9.24 2.24 -9.09
C VAL A 147 -8.73 2.53 -7.67
N PRO A 148 -9.00 3.72 -7.11
CA PRO A 148 -8.57 4.04 -5.76
C PRO A 148 -9.43 3.35 -4.71
N MET A 149 -8.78 2.73 -3.70
CA MET A 149 -9.37 2.29 -2.44
C MET A 149 -9.16 3.42 -1.42
N MET A 150 -10.11 4.35 -1.34
CA MET A 150 -9.96 5.53 -0.49
C MET A 150 -10.44 5.28 0.93
N ASN A 151 -9.53 5.25 1.90
CA ASN A 151 -9.86 5.15 3.32
C ASN A 151 -10.50 6.44 3.80
N VAL A 152 -11.83 6.49 3.86
CA VAL A 152 -12.60 7.69 4.24
C VAL A 152 -13.11 7.67 5.67
N LEU A 153 -13.12 6.50 6.33
CA LEU A 153 -13.56 6.35 7.71
C LEU A 153 -12.69 5.31 8.43
N ASN A 154 -12.20 5.70 9.60
CA ASN A 154 -11.30 4.89 10.44
C ASN A 154 -12.01 4.36 11.67
N GLY A 155 -11.63 3.15 12.08
CA GLY A 155 -11.92 2.54 13.37
C GLY A 155 -10.65 1.95 13.97
N GLY A 156 -10.76 0.86 14.73
CA GLY A 156 -9.64 0.13 15.31
C GLY A 156 -8.67 1.02 16.10
N ALA A 157 -7.38 0.81 15.89
CA ALA A 157 -6.32 1.61 16.49
C ALA A 157 -6.28 3.05 15.95
N HIS A 158 -6.82 3.30 14.76
CA HIS A 158 -6.83 4.61 14.10
C HIS A 158 -7.94 5.57 14.61
N ALA A 159 -8.88 5.08 15.46
CA ALA A 159 -9.97 5.87 16.04
C ALA A 159 -10.12 5.63 17.54
N THR A 160 -9.34 6.33 18.35
CA THR A 160 -9.44 6.28 19.81
C THR A 160 -10.80 6.85 20.26
N GLY A 161 -11.54 6.07 21.06
CA GLY A 161 -12.87 6.48 21.59
C GLY A 161 -14.05 6.06 20.69
N SER A 162 -13.83 5.33 19.61
CA SER A 162 -14.85 4.64 18.81
C SER A 162 -15.07 3.20 19.30
N ASN A 163 -16.28 2.67 19.13
CA ASN A 163 -16.59 1.26 19.36
C ASN A 163 -16.51 0.41 18.08
N VAL A 164 -15.82 0.92 17.08
CA VAL A 164 -15.57 0.25 15.79
C VAL A 164 -14.27 -0.53 15.90
N ASP A 165 -14.33 -1.84 15.74
CA ASP A 165 -13.15 -2.73 15.77
C ASP A 165 -12.39 -2.74 14.44
N ILE A 166 -13.09 -2.76 13.31
CA ILE A 166 -12.53 -2.72 11.94
C ILE A 166 -11.72 -1.45 11.74
N GLN A 167 -10.51 -1.59 11.18
CA GLN A 167 -9.54 -0.49 11.12
C GLN A 167 -9.85 0.55 10.04
N GLU A 168 -10.25 0.10 8.84
CA GLU A 168 -10.48 1.02 7.70
C GLU A 168 -11.74 0.65 6.93
N PHE A 169 -12.47 1.70 6.53
CA PHE A 169 -13.61 1.60 5.63
C PHE A 169 -13.35 2.48 4.42
N MET A 170 -13.27 1.82 3.27
CA MET A 170 -12.85 2.43 2.01
C MET A 170 -13.98 2.46 1.00
N ILE A 171 -13.98 3.49 0.16
CA ILE A 171 -14.87 3.62 -1.01
C ILE A 171 -14.07 3.39 -2.29
N MET A 172 -14.69 2.72 -3.26
CA MET A 172 -14.10 2.40 -4.55
C MET A 172 -15.04 2.82 -5.69
N PRO A 173 -14.67 3.82 -6.51
CA PRO A 173 -15.51 4.38 -7.56
C PRO A 173 -15.46 3.53 -8.84
N VAL A 174 -16.05 2.33 -8.81
CA VAL A 174 -16.00 1.35 -9.90
C VAL A 174 -16.85 1.73 -11.11
N GLY A 175 -17.80 2.64 -10.94
CA GLY A 175 -18.68 3.14 -12.01
C GLY A 175 -18.15 4.38 -12.75
N ALA A 176 -16.97 4.90 -12.38
CA ALA A 176 -16.37 6.05 -13.04
C ALA A 176 -15.85 5.70 -14.44
N GLU A 177 -15.88 6.67 -15.35
CA GLU A 177 -15.39 6.51 -16.74
C GLU A 177 -13.91 6.85 -16.91
N SER A 178 -13.29 7.55 -15.92
CA SER A 178 -11.89 7.97 -15.93
C SER A 178 -11.37 8.11 -14.48
N PHE A 179 -10.06 8.20 -14.32
CA PHE A 179 -9.48 8.42 -12.99
C PHE A 179 -9.87 9.82 -12.45
N LYS A 180 -9.90 10.83 -13.28
CA LYS A 180 -10.34 12.18 -12.93
C LYS A 180 -11.77 12.20 -12.38
N GLU A 181 -12.69 11.49 -13.04
CA GLU A 181 -14.06 11.35 -12.54
C GLU A 181 -14.12 10.54 -11.26
N ALA A 182 -13.36 9.45 -11.17
CA ALA A 182 -13.22 8.64 -9.96
C ALA A 182 -12.80 9.49 -8.75
N LEU A 183 -11.79 10.35 -8.91
CA LEU A 183 -11.30 11.23 -7.86
C LEU A 183 -12.35 12.28 -7.47
N ARG A 184 -13.07 12.87 -8.45
CA ARG A 184 -14.18 13.82 -8.20
C ARG A 184 -15.28 13.15 -7.38
N MET A 185 -15.78 12.01 -7.83
CA MET A 185 -16.81 11.23 -7.15
C MET A 185 -16.44 10.91 -5.71
N CYS A 186 -15.23 10.40 -5.47
CA CYS A 186 -14.73 10.10 -4.13
C CYS A 186 -14.69 11.35 -3.24
N THR A 187 -14.24 12.49 -3.76
CA THR A 187 -14.15 13.75 -3.02
C THR A 187 -15.55 14.24 -2.62
N GLU A 188 -16.54 14.13 -3.48
CA GLU A 188 -17.94 14.49 -3.19
C GLU A 188 -18.54 13.60 -2.10
N VAL A 189 -18.31 12.28 -2.15
CA VAL A 189 -18.72 11.34 -1.09
C VAL A 189 -18.00 11.66 0.22
N PHE A 190 -16.69 11.91 0.18
CA PHE A 190 -15.91 12.27 1.37
C PHE A 190 -16.44 13.53 2.06
N HIS A 191 -16.72 14.59 1.32
CA HIS A 191 -17.30 15.81 1.89
C HIS A 191 -18.74 15.61 2.39
N THR A 192 -19.49 14.71 1.76
CA THR A 192 -20.84 14.37 2.22
C THR A 192 -20.79 13.52 3.50
N LEU A 193 -19.84 12.59 3.60
CA LEU A 193 -19.62 11.76 4.79
C LEU A 193 -19.37 12.62 6.04
N LYS A 194 -18.63 13.72 5.93
CA LYS A 194 -18.42 14.69 7.04
C LYS A 194 -19.73 15.19 7.66
N LYS A 195 -20.83 15.24 6.87
CA LYS A 195 -22.13 15.69 7.35
C LYS A 195 -22.98 14.54 7.91
N VAL A 196 -22.57 13.31 7.66
CA VAL A 196 -23.27 12.09 8.10
C VAL A 196 -22.74 11.62 9.44
N VAL A 197 -21.41 11.71 9.66
CA VAL A 197 -20.77 11.23 10.87
C VAL A 197 -20.33 12.36 11.80
N PRO A 198 -20.39 12.19 13.14
CA PRO A 198 -19.95 13.17 14.12
C PRO A 198 -18.40 13.17 14.23
N ALA A 199 -17.70 13.56 13.16
CA ALA A 199 -16.24 13.56 13.13
C ALA A 199 -15.66 14.92 13.49
N SER A 200 -14.70 14.96 14.43
CA SER A 200 -13.98 16.16 14.85
C SER A 200 -12.59 16.30 14.19
N GLY A 201 -12.08 15.27 13.52
CA GLY A 201 -10.76 15.26 12.90
C GLY A 201 -10.61 14.11 11.91
N VAL A 202 -9.39 13.99 11.39
CA VAL A 202 -8.98 12.92 10.49
C VAL A 202 -7.83 12.12 11.10
N GLY A 203 -7.74 10.82 10.75
CA GLY A 203 -6.64 9.97 11.13
C GLY A 203 -5.37 10.18 10.28
N ASP A 204 -4.37 9.33 10.49
CA ASP A 204 -3.07 9.41 9.81
C ASP A 204 -3.19 9.30 8.28
N GLU A 205 -4.22 8.62 7.79
CA GLU A 205 -4.48 8.42 6.37
C GLU A 205 -5.50 9.38 5.78
N GLY A 206 -5.92 10.39 6.53
CA GLY A 206 -6.80 11.47 6.08
C GLY A 206 -8.29 11.16 6.17
N GLY A 207 -8.71 9.91 6.45
CA GLY A 207 -10.10 9.53 6.68
C GLY A 207 -10.62 10.04 8.03
N TYR A 208 -11.94 10.24 8.15
CA TYR A 208 -12.57 10.67 9.39
C TYR A 208 -12.45 9.59 10.47
N ALA A 209 -12.30 10.00 11.71
CA ALA A 209 -12.25 9.13 12.89
C ALA A 209 -13.42 9.45 13.84
N PRO A 210 -14.67 9.08 13.47
CA PRO A 210 -15.84 9.36 14.28
C PRO A 210 -15.96 8.41 15.47
N SER A 211 -16.67 8.83 16.51
CA SER A 211 -17.16 7.92 17.53
C SER A 211 -18.46 7.30 17.04
N LEU A 212 -18.44 6.01 16.72
CA LEU A 212 -19.61 5.22 16.29
C LEU A 212 -19.82 4.04 17.24
N ASP A 213 -21.03 3.51 17.27
CA ASP A 213 -21.42 2.45 18.22
C ASP A 213 -21.06 1.04 17.73
N SER A 214 -20.88 0.85 16.42
CA SER A 214 -20.55 -0.45 15.82
C SER A 214 -19.90 -0.33 14.45
N ASP A 215 -19.27 -1.43 13.96
CA ASP A 215 -18.76 -1.52 12.58
C ASP A 215 -19.87 -1.40 11.54
N GLU A 216 -21.06 -1.94 11.86
CA GLU A 216 -22.21 -1.85 10.95
C GLU A 216 -22.69 -0.39 10.78
N ASP A 217 -22.54 0.46 11.79
CA ASP A 217 -22.88 1.89 11.68
C ASP A 217 -21.90 2.64 10.79
N ALA A 218 -20.63 2.20 10.73
CA ALA A 218 -19.68 2.73 9.76
C ALA A 218 -20.08 2.38 8.33
N LEU A 219 -20.48 1.12 8.06
CA LEU A 219 -20.98 0.69 6.75
C LEU A 219 -22.24 1.46 6.33
N LYS A 220 -23.20 1.63 7.25
CA LYS A 220 -24.41 2.43 7.01
C LYS A 220 -24.09 3.88 6.70
N ALA A 221 -23.10 4.46 7.37
CA ALA A 221 -22.66 5.83 7.15
C ALA A 221 -22.08 6.01 5.73
N LEU A 222 -21.27 5.04 5.25
CA LEU A 222 -20.74 5.06 3.89
C LEU A 222 -21.86 5.00 2.84
N VAL A 223 -22.78 4.04 2.96
CA VAL A 223 -23.94 3.92 2.04
C VAL A 223 -24.76 5.20 2.05
N THR A 224 -25.08 5.75 3.23
CA THR A 224 -25.80 7.01 3.36
C THR A 224 -25.07 8.18 2.71
N ALA A 225 -23.74 8.22 2.81
CA ALA A 225 -22.95 9.29 2.20
C ALA A 225 -22.94 9.19 0.68
N MET A 226 -22.84 7.99 0.11
CA MET A 226 -22.92 7.73 -1.33
C MET A 226 -24.28 8.19 -1.87
N GLU A 227 -25.39 7.75 -1.26
CA GLU A 227 -26.76 8.11 -1.66
C GLU A 227 -27.01 9.62 -1.58
N LYS A 228 -26.58 10.26 -0.47
CA LYS A 228 -26.72 11.72 -0.30
C LYS A 228 -25.84 12.53 -1.24
N ALA A 229 -24.75 11.97 -1.73
CA ALA A 229 -23.91 12.56 -2.76
C ALA A 229 -24.50 12.35 -4.17
N GLY A 230 -25.57 11.54 -4.32
CA GLY A 230 -26.27 11.31 -5.58
C GLY A 230 -25.76 10.08 -6.35
N TYR A 231 -25.03 9.19 -5.69
CA TYR A 231 -24.48 7.96 -6.28
C TYR A 231 -25.25 6.72 -5.83
N VAL A 232 -25.19 5.67 -6.65
CA VAL A 232 -25.86 4.38 -6.40
C VAL A 232 -24.86 3.40 -5.77
N PRO A 233 -25.03 3.06 -4.46
CA PRO A 233 -24.19 2.04 -3.82
C PRO A 233 -24.33 0.69 -4.53
N GLY A 234 -23.21 0.07 -4.84
CA GLY A 234 -23.18 -1.20 -5.56
C GLY A 234 -23.00 -1.06 -7.09
N GLU A 235 -23.35 0.07 -7.68
CA GLU A 235 -23.17 0.38 -9.09
C GLU A 235 -22.02 1.38 -9.29
N ASP A 236 -22.17 2.61 -8.79
CA ASP A 236 -21.13 3.64 -8.88
C ASP A 236 -19.96 3.38 -7.95
N PHE A 237 -20.28 2.91 -6.74
CA PHE A 237 -19.31 2.62 -5.67
C PHE A 237 -19.44 1.23 -5.10
N LYS A 238 -18.31 0.62 -4.82
CA LYS A 238 -18.17 -0.53 -3.93
C LYS A 238 -17.49 -0.09 -2.62
N ILE A 239 -17.59 -0.95 -1.61
CA ILE A 239 -16.92 -0.78 -0.31
C ILE A 239 -15.77 -1.77 -0.24
N ALA A 240 -14.62 -1.33 0.26
CA ALA A 240 -13.54 -2.18 0.71
C ALA A 240 -13.30 -1.98 2.21
N ILE A 241 -12.84 -3.03 2.87
CA ILE A 241 -12.58 -3.06 4.31
C ILE A 241 -11.15 -3.52 4.54
N ASP A 242 -10.46 -2.92 5.51
CA ASP A 242 -9.27 -3.47 6.13
C ASP A 242 -9.62 -3.84 7.58
N GLY A 243 -9.63 -5.13 7.87
CA GLY A 243 -9.95 -5.64 9.20
C GLY A 243 -8.81 -5.49 10.18
N ALA A 244 -7.55 -5.60 9.71
CA ALA A 244 -6.33 -5.68 10.51
C ALA A 244 -6.45 -6.66 11.69
N VAL A 245 -7.10 -7.79 11.45
CA VAL A 245 -7.55 -8.70 12.53
C VAL A 245 -6.44 -9.52 13.16
N SER A 246 -5.21 -9.45 12.67
CA SER A 246 -4.04 -10.02 13.35
C SER A 246 -3.89 -9.48 14.77
N GLU A 247 -4.30 -8.23 15.02
CA GLU A 247 -4.31 -7.61 16.35
C GLU A 247 -5.33 -8.24 17.32
N TRP A 248 -6.34 -8.93 16.79
CA TRP A 248 -7.39 -9.58 17.59
C TRP A 248 -7.11 -11.06 17.85
N TYR A 249 -6.23 -11.67 17.03
CA TYR A 249 -5.96 -13.10 17.07
C TYR A 249 -5.01 -13.46 18.20
N ASN A 250 -5.44 -14.35 19.08
CA ASN A 250 -4.62 -14.87 20.16
C ASN A 250 -4.06 -16.25 19.77
N GLU A 251 -2.75 -16.36 19.69
CA GLU A 251 -2.05 -17.59 19.29
C GLU A 251 -2.20 -18.74 20.30
N GLU A 252 -2.51 -18.45 21.57
CA GLU A 252 -2.61 -19.46 22.62
C GLU A 252 -3.94 -20.19 22.57
N ASP A 253 -5.06 -19.46 22.47
CA ASP A 253 -6.41 -20.03 22.44
C ASP A 253 -6.99 -20.16 21.02
N LYS A 254 -6.32 -19.61 20.00
CA LYS A 254 -6.74 -19.61 18.59
C LYS A 254 -8.08 -18.92 18.36
N LEU A 255 -8.38 -17.90 19.16
CA LEU A 255 -9.61 -17.11 19.09
C LEU A 255 -9.30 -15.65 18.76
N TYR A 256 -10.30 -14.94 18.25
CA TYR A 256 -10.29 -13.53 17.98
C TYR A 256 -10.94 -12.76 19.12
N HIS A 257 -10.17 -11.93 19.80
CA HIS A 257 -10.64 -11.08 20.91
C HIS A 257 -10.85 -9.66 20.40
N LEU A 258 -12.07 -9.28 20.05
CA LEU A 258 -12.41 -7.97 19.51
C LEU A 258 -12.28 -6.91 20.62
N PRO A 259 -11.33 -5.96 20.51
CA PRO A 259 -10.93 -5.12 21.65
C PRO A 259 -11.97 -4.07 22.04
N LYS A 260 -12.81 -3.61 21.10
CA LYS A 260 -13.82 -2.57 21.37
C LYS A 260 -15.13 -3.16 21.86
N ARG A 261 -15.60 -4.23 21.23
CA ARG A 261 -16.85 -4.90 21.61
C ARG A 261 -16.68 -5.85 22.79
N GLY A 262 -15.46 -6.29 23.09
CA GLY A 262 -15.19 -7.31 24.11
C GLY A 262 -15.77 -8.70 23.76
N THR A 263 -16.03 -8.96 22.47
CA THR A 263 -16.54 -10.24 21.98
C THR A 263 -15.36 -11.16 21.64
N VAL A 264 -15.52 -12.46 21.89
CA VAL A 264 -14.55 -13.48 21.50
C VAL A 264 -15.19 -14.35 20.42
N MET A 265 -14.48 -14.60 19.32
CA MET A 265 -14.96 -15.32 18.15
C MET A 265 -13.95 -16.37 17.70
N SER A 266 -14.45 -17.51 17.24
CA SER A 266 -13.68 -18.50 16.48
C SER A 266 -13.46 -18.02 15.04
N SER A 267 -12.56 -18.68 14.30
CA SER A 267 -12.35 -18.41 12.86
C SER A 267 -13.64 -18.56 12.05
N GLU A 268 -14.48 -19.56 12.37
CA GLU A 268 -15.76 -19.75 11.70
C GLU A 268 -16.76 -18.62 11.99
N GLU A 269 -16.82 -18.12 13.23
CA GLU A 269 -17.68 -16.98 13.59
C GLU A 269 -17.20 -15.69 12.93
N MET A 270 -15.88 -15.49 12.77
CA MET A 270 -15.33 -14.38 12.01
C MET A 270 -15.75 -14.43 10.53
N VAL A 271 -15.64 -15.60 9.90
CA VAL A 271 -16.08 -15.79 8.51
C VAL A 271 -17.58 -15.54 8.36
N ASN A 272 -18.41 -16.01 9.33
CA ASN A 272 -19.85 -15.74 9.35
C ASN A 272 -20.16 -14.23 9.44
N MET A 273 -19.40 -13.48 10.24
CA MET A 273 -19.52 -12.01 10.35
C MET A 273 -19.21 -11.33 9.00
N TRP A 274 -18.11 -11.71 8.35
CA TRP A 274 -17.76 -11.16 7.03
C TRP A 274 -18.81 -11.49 5.98
N GLU A 275 -19.32 -12.70 5.97
CA GLU A 275 -20.38 -13.11 5.03
C GLU A 275 -21.67 -12.33 5.26
N ASP A 276 -22.07 -12.09 6.51
CA ASP A 276 -23.24 -11.27 6.84
C ASP A 276 -23.09 -9.83 6.33
N PHE A 277 -21.91 -9.20 6.54
CA PHE A 277 -21.64 -7.87 6.02
C PHE A 277 -21.65 -7.83 4.49
N CYS A 278 -21.04 -8.81 3.81
CA CYS A 278 -21.04 -8.89 2.36
C CYS A 278 -22.44 -9.14 1.76
N ASN A 279 -23.35 -9.74 2.52
CA ASN A 279 -24.73 -9.95 2.08
C ASN A 279 -25.61 -8.69 2.23
N LYS A 280 -25.27 -7.81 3.18
CA LYS A 280 -26.02 -6.60 3.50
C LYS A 280 -25.52 -5.36 2.78
N TYR A 281 -24.22 -5.28 2.49
CA TYR A 281 -23.55 -4.08 1.96
C TYR A 281 -22.80 -4.40 0.66
N PRO A 282 -22.56 -3.41 -0.21
CA PRO A 282 -21.89 -3.60 -1.49
C PRO A 282 -20.35 -3.76 -1.32
N ILE A 283 -19.94 -4.64 -0.41
CA ILE A 283 -18.53 -4.95 -0.16
C ILE A 283 -17.99 -5.78 -1.32
N ILE A 284 -16.82 -5.42 -1.83
CA ILE A 284 -16.12 -6.13 -2.91
C ILE A 284 -14.73 -6.63 -2.49
N SER A 285 -14.14 -6.05 -1.44
CA SER A 285 -12.78 -6.36 -1.00
C SER A 285 -12.70 -6.37 0.52
N ILE A 286 -12.01 -7.37 1.07
CA ILE A 286 -11.67 -7.48 2.48
C ILE A 286 -10.16 -7.73 2.56
N GLU A 287 -9.45 -6.82 3.22
CA GLU A 287 -8.03 -6.92 3.55
C GLU A 287 -7.90 -7.45 4.98
N ASP A 288 -6.97 -8.38 5.17
CA ASP A 288 -6.64 -9.02 6.44
C ASP A 288 -7.87 -9.37 7.29
N GLY A 289 -8.80 -10.09 6.64
CA GLY A 289 -10.03 -10.57 7.29
C GLY A 289 -9.81 -11.72 8.27
N MET A 290 -8.59 -12.31 8.30
CA MET A 290 -8.15 -13.33 9.23
C MET A 290 -6.71 -13.03 9.69
N GLY A 291 -6.30 -13.58 10.84
CA GLY A 291 -4.95 -13.37 11.39
C GLY A 291 -3.83 -13.91 10.48
N GLU A 292 -2.66 -13.27 10.51
CA GLU A 292 -1.51 -13.58 9.64
C GLU A 292 -0.95 -15.00 9.78
N ASN A 293 -1.30 -15.70 10.87
CA ASN A 293 -0.93 -17.10 11.13
C ASN A 293 -2.12 -18.07 11.09
N ASP A 294 -3.36 -17.57 10.95
CA ASP A 294 -4.56 -18.42 10.87
C ASP A 294 -4.83 -18.90 9.43
N TRP A 295 -3.93 -19.72 8.90
CA TRP A 295 -4.03 -20.25 7.55
C TRP A 295 -5.30 -21.06 7.28
N GLU A 296 -5.84 -21.76 8.30
CA GLU A 296 -7.07 -22.53 8.17
C GLU A 296 -8.28 -21.59 8.09
N GLY A 297 -8.30 -20.52 8.88
CA GLY A 297 -9.30 -19.46 8.80
C GLY A 297 -9.28 -18.76 7.44
N TRP A 298 -8.11 -18.44 6.90
CA TRP A 298 -7.98 -17.88 5.55
C TRP A 298 -8.51 -18.81 4.46
N GLN A 299 -8.23 -20.12 4.55
CA GLN A 299 -8.76 -21.10 3.60
C GLN A 299 -10.30 -21.18 3.68
N LEU A 300 -10.85 -21.17 4.89
CA LEU A 300 -12.30 -21.15 5.11
C LEU A 300 -12.94 -19.87 4.54
N LEU A 301 -12.33 -18.70 4.78
CA LEU A 301 -12.77 -17.42 4.23
C LEU A 301 -12.75 -17.46 2.69
N ALA A 302 -11.66 -17.97 2.09
CA ALA A 302 -11.52 -18.10 0.65
C ALA A 302 -12.52 -19.07 0.03
N GLU A 303 -12.82 -20.19 0.68
CA GLU A 303 -13.84 -21.15 0.25
C GLU A 303 -15.23 -20.50 0.21
N ARG A 304 -15.58 -19.72 1.25
CA ARG A 304 -16.91 -19.13 1.42
C ARG A 304 -17.12 -17.86 0.56
N LEU A 305 -16.13 -17.01 0.48
CA LEU A 305 -16.25 -15.67 -0.11
C LEU A 305 -15.38 -15.43 -1.36
N GLY A 306 -14.31 -16.20 -1.56
CA GLY A 306 -13.29 -15.90 -2.55
C GLY A 306 -13.74 -15.91 -4.01
N SER A 307 -14.92 -16.48 -4.33
CA SER A 307 -15.50 -16.41 -5.69
C SER A 307 -16.25 -15.11 -5.98
N ARG A 308 -16.55 -14.29 -4.97
CA ARG A 308 -17.34 -13.05 -5.10
C ARG A 308 -16.71 -11.84 -4.42
N ILE A 309 -15.73 -12.04 -3.57
CA ILE A 309 -15.04 -11.00 -2.79
C ILE A 309 -13.54 -11.12 -3.02
N GLN A 310 -12.89 -9.99 -3.29
CA GLN A 310 -11.44 -9.89 -3.28
C GLN A 310 -10.94 -10.03 -1.84
N LEU A 311 -10.10 -11.01 -1.59
CA LEU A 311 -9.48 -11.29 -0.30
C LEU A 311 -8.00 -10.91 -0.37
N VAL A 312 -7.66 -9.79 0.26
CA VAL A 312 -6.32 -9.19 0.18
C VAL A 312 -5.52 -9.59 1.41
N GLY A 313 -4.34 -10.18 1.20
CA GLY A 313 -3.39 -10.39 2.30
C GLY A 313 -2.36 -9.26 2.34
N ASP A 314 -2.31 -8.51 3.46
CA ASP A 314 -1.26 -7.56 3.82
C ASP A 314 -0.28 -8.22 4.79
N ASP A 315 -0.61 -8.32 6.08
CA ASP A 315 0.23 -8.97 7.09
C ASP A 315 0.47 -10.45 6.76
N LEU A 316 -0.50 -11.09 6.12
CA LEU A 316 -0.38 -12.48 5.66
C LEU A 316 0.81 -12.68 4.71
N PHE A 317 1.07 -11.74 3.80
CA PHE A 317 2.07 -11.90 2.73
C PHE A 317 3.27 -10.97 2.83
N VAL A 318 3.12 -9.79 3.41
CA VAL A 318 4.15 -8.74 3.58
C VAL A 318 4.98 -8.51 2.31
N THR A 319 4.32 -8.52 1.14
CA THR A 319 4.97 -8.40 -0.19
C THR A 319 6.08 -9.46 -0.45
N ASN A 320 6.11 -10.54 0.34
CA ASN A 320 7.15 -11.58 0.29
C ASN A 320 6.74 -12.74 -0.63
N THR A 321 7.55 -13.02 -1.66
CA THR A 321 7.26 -14.05 -2.67
C THR A 321 7.10 -15.45 -2.08
N GLU A 322 7.85 -15.82 -1.03
CA GLU A 322 7.72 -17.12 -0.39
C GLU A 322 6.36 -17.27 0.31
N ARG A 323 5.90 -16.20 0.99
CA ARG A 323 4.59 -16.20 1.64
C ARG A 323 3.44 -16.15 0.62
N ILE A 324 3.59 -15.35 -0.45
CA ILE A 324 2.62 -15.31 -1.57
C ILE A 324 2.49 -16.69 -2.20
N LYS A 325 3.61 -17.37 -2.48
CA LYS A 325 3.65 -18.74 -3.00
C LYS A 325 2.89 -19.71 -2.08
N GLN A 326 3.14 -19.64 -0.77
CA GLN A 326 2.42 -20.45 0.21
C GLN A 326 0.90 -20.18 0.18
N GLY A 327 0.49 -18.91 0.07
CA GLY A 327 -0.92 -18.53 -0.05
C GLY A 327 -1.58 -19.08 -1.31
N ILE A 328 -0.89 -19.03 -2.44
CA ILE A 328 -1.35 -19.59 -3.72
C ILE A 328 -1.52 -21.12 -3.62
N GLU A 329 -0.53 -21.83 -3.07
CA GLU A 329 -0.58 -23.28 -2.90
C GLU A 329 -1.72 -23.71 -1.96
N ARG A 330 -1.99 -22.92 -0.90
CA ARG A 330 -3.06 -23.16 0.06
C ARG A 330 -4.43 -22.66 -0.40
N LYS A 331 -4.49 -21.85 -1.47
CA LYS A 331 -5.72 -21.15 -1.93
C LYS A 331 -6.33 -20.28 -0.81
N ALA A 332 -5.48 -19.59 -0.08
CA ALA A 332 -5.89 -18.85 1.13
C ALA A 332 -6.45 -17.45 0.83
N ALA A 333 -6.11 -16.86 -0.33
CA ALA A 333 -6.53 -15.53 -0.75
C ALA A 333 -6.67 -15.48 -2.29
N ASN A 334 -6.98 -14.31 -2.84
CA ASN A 334 -7.02 -14.08 -4.29
C ASN A 334 -6.47 -12.68 -4.69
N SER A 335 -5.82 -12.00 -3.73
CA SER A 335 -5.18 -10.70 -3.92
C SER A 335 -4.05 -10.51 -2.91
N VAL A 336 -3.09 -9.65 -3.24
CA VAL A 336 -1.98 -9.28 -2.37
C VAL A 336 -1.89 -7.76 -2.26
N LEU A 337 -1.66 -7.26 -1.05
CA LEU A 337 -1.28 -5.87 -0.84
C LEU A 337 0.22 -5.71 -1.07
N ILE A 338 0.62 -4.68 -1.80
CA ILE A 338 2.00 -4.43 -2.19
C ILE A 338 2.51 -3.18 -1.50
N LYS A 339 3.43 -3.35 -0.59
CA LYS A 339 4.12 -2.28 0.13
C LYS A 339 5.63 -2.43 -0.09
N LEU A 340 6.23 -1.50 -0.82
CA LEU A 340 7.62 -1.59 -1.26
C LEU A 340 8.62 -1.77 -0.10
N ASN A 341 8.36 -1.09 1.02
CA ASN A 341 9.26 -1.14 2.17
C ASN A 341 9.13 -2.43 3.01
N GLN A 342 8.07 -3.23 2.81
CA GLN A 342 7.95 -4.54 3.45
C GLN A 342 8.95 -5.55 2.90
N ILE A 343 9.42 -5.35 1.67
CA ILE A 343 10.40 -6.23 1.01
C ILE A 343 11.74 -5.55 0.75
N GLY A 344 11.76 -4.27 0.34
CA GLY A 344 12.92 -3.38 0.39
C GLY A 344 13.67 -3.15 -0.90
N THR A 345 13.25 -3.68 -2.06
CA THR A 345 13.75 -3.28 -3.39
C THR A 345 12.62 -3.20 -4.41
N LEU A 346 12.84 -2.43 -5.48
CA LEU A 346 11.92 -2.37 -6.62
C LEU A 346 11.80 -3.74 -7.31
N THR A 347 12.91 -4.42 -7.55
CA THR A 347 12.92 -5.73 -8.24
C THR A 347 12.11 -6.78 -7.46
N GLU A 348 12.33 -6.91 -6.15
CA GLU A 348 11.55 -7.86 -5.33
C GLU A 348 10.06 -7.51 -5.31
N THR A 349 9.73 -6.21 -5.30
CA THR A 349 8.34 -5.73 -5.39
C THR A 349 7.68 -6.14 -6.71
N LEU A 350 8.39 -5.94 -7.83
CA LEU A 350 7.89 -6.33 -9.16
C LEU A 350 7.74 -7.86 -9.28
N ASP A 351 8.65 -8.63 -8.69
CA ASP A 351 8.57 -10.10 -8.63
C ASP A 351 7.34 -10.57 -7.85
N ALA A 352 7.03 -9.93 -6.73
CA ALA A 352 5.83 -10.22 -5.93
C ALA A 352 4.54 -9.95 -6.73
N ILE A 353 4.44 -8.80 -7.40
CA ILE A 353 3.31 -8.44 -8.26
C ILE A 353 3.18 -9.44 -9.42
N GLN A 354 4.29 -9.77 -10.09
CA GLN A 354 4.28 -10.72 -11.19
C GLN A 354 3.82 -12.12 -10.75
N MET A 355 4.25 -12.57 -9.56
CA MET A 355 3.84 -13.86 -9.00
C MET A 355 2.32 -13.89 -8.76
N ALA A 356 1.76 -12.84 -8.16
CA ALA A 356 0.32 -12.70 -7.93
C ALA A 356 -0.46 -12.75 -9.26
N HIS A 357 -0.08 -11.92 -10.22
CA HIS A 357 -0.75 -11.87 -11.53
C HIS A 357 -0.69 -13.21 -12.28
N ARG A 358 0.45 -13.94 -12.25
CA ARG A 358 0.57 -15.27 -12.85
C ARG A 358 -0.33 -16.33 -12.22
N ALA A 359 -0.69 -16.12 -10.95
CA ALA A 359 -1.65 -16.99 -10.24
C ALA A 359 -3.12 -16.60 -10.49
N GLY A 360 -3.38 -15.54 -11.27
CA GLY A 360 -4.71 -14.97 -11.47
C GLY A 360 -5.19 -14.13 -10.31
N TRP A 361 -4.28 -13.73 -9.42
CA TRP A 361 -4.56 -12.83 -8.30
C TRP A 361 -4.40 -11.38 -8.70
N THR A 362 -5.13 -10.50 -8.06
CA THR A 362 -4.91 -9.06 -8.14
C THR A 362 -3.78 -8.61 -7.22
N ALA A 363 -3.20 -7.45 -7.51
CA ALA A 363 -2.22 -6.79 -6.67
C ALA A 363 -2.67 -5.35 -6.42
N VAL A 364 -2.76 -4.94 -5.16
CA VAL A 364 -3.13 -3.58 -4.75
C VAL A 364 -1.88 -2.85 -4.31
N VAL A 365 -1.45 -1.84 -5.05
CA VAL A 365 -0.28 -1.03 -4.66
C VAL A 365 -0.67 -0.10 -3.53
N SER A 366 0.08 -0.10 -2.44
CA SER A 366 -0.32 0.53 -1.18
C SER A 366 0.72 1.49 -0.63
N HIS A 367 0.21 2.52 0.04
CA HIS A 367 0.95 3.41 0.93
C HIS A 367 1.29 2.73 2.28
N ARG A 368 1.89 3.51 3.18
CA ARG A 368 2.03 3.20 4.61
C ARG A 368 1.37 4.29 5.46
N SER A 369 1.22 4.02 6.79
CA SER A 369 0.65 5.01 7.73
C SER A 369 1.51 6.27 7.81
N GLY A 370 2.84 6.14 7.83
CA GLY A 370 3.80 7.25 7.75
C GLY A 370 4.28 7.43 6.32
N GLU A 371 3.75 8.42 5.63
CA GLU A 371 4.08 8.75 4.25
C GLU A 371 4.90 10.03 4.13
N THR A 372 5.41 10.28 2.94
CA THR A 372 6.08 11.51 2.54
C THR A 372 5.37 12.10 1.33
N GLU A 373 5.89 13.17 0.74
CA GLU A 373 5.42 13.69 -0.55
C GLU A 373 5.80 12.81 -1.76
N ASP A 374 6.60 11.75 -1.56
CA ASP A 374 7.00 10.83 -2.64
C ASP A 374 5.79 10.16 -3.29
N THR A 375 5.77 10.11 -4.63
CA THR A 375 4.64 9.62 -5.43
C THR A 375 4.92 8.31 -6.14
N THR A 376 6.03 7.64 -5.85
CA THR A 376 6.50 6.44 -6.56
C THR A 376 5.43 5.35 -6.69
N ILE A 377 4.61 5.15 -5.65
CA ILE A 377 3.54 4.12 -5.70
C ILE A 377 2.46 4.42 -6.75
N ALA A 378 2.22 5.69 -7.07
CA ALA A 378 1.31 6.07 -8.15
C ALA A 378 1.88 5.64 -9.51
N ASP A 379 3.15 5.94 -9.77
CA ASP A 379 3.84 5.53 -10.99
C ASP A 379 3.92 3.99 -11.11
N ILE A 380 4.26 3.29 -10.02
CA ILE A 380 4.32 1.81 -10.01
C ILE A 380 2.95 1.20 -10.32
N SER A 381 1.86 1.73 -9.75
CA SER A 381 0.53 1.17 -9.99
C SER A 381 0.13 1.21 -11.47
N VAL A 382 0.53 2.27 -12.19
CA VAL A 382 0.31 2.39 -13.63
C VAL A 382 1.33 1.55 -14.41
N ALA A 383 2.60 1.55 -14.00
CA ALA A 383 3.67 0.80 -14.65
C ALA A 383 3.34 -0.68 -14.82
N VAL A 384 2.78 -1.29 -13.78
CA VAL A 384 2.44 -2.73 -13.76
C VAL A 384 0.98 -3.01 -14.15
N ASN A 385 0.21 -1.97 -14.55
CA ASN A 385 -1.23 -2.06 -14.78
C ASN A 385 -1.95 -2.78 -13.63
N ALA A 386 -1.63 -2.41 -12.39
CA ALA A 386 -2.16 -3.08 -11.18
C ALA A 386 -3.70 -3.01 -11.09
N GLY A 387 -4.29 -1.98 -11.67
CA GLY A 387 -5.74 -1.76 -11.67
C GLY A 387 -6.30 -1.24 -10.35
N GLN A 388 -5.52 -1.26 -9.25
CA GLN A 388 -5.96 -0.81 -7.93
C GLN A 388 -4.81 -0.14 -7.16
N ILE A 389 -5.16 0.88 -6.34
CA ILE A 389 -4.23 1.57 -5.44
C ILE A 389 -4.92 1.89 -4.11
N LYS A 390 -4.25 1.61 -2.98
CA LYS A 390 -4.66 2.00 -1.63
C LYS A 390 -3.72 3.09 -1.12
N THR A 391 -4.18 4.35 -1.07
CA THR A 391 -3.32 5.48 -0.66
C THR A 391 -4.06 6.55 0.15
N GLY A 392 -4.99 6.11 1.01
CA GLY A 392 -5.69 6.96 1.97
C GLY A 392 -6.85 7.77 1.39
N ALA A 393 -7.32 8.74 2.15
CA ALA A 393 -8.41 9.63 1.78
C ALA A 393 -7.97 10.76 0.83
N PRO A 394 -8.90 11.50 0.18
CA PRO A 394 -8.58 12.70 -0.59
C PRO A 394 -8.31 13.90 0.36
N SER A 395 -7.50 13.69 1.37
CA SER A 395 -7.16 14.61 2.45
C SER A 395 -5.75 14.32 2.94
N ARG A 396 -5.03 15.32 3.44
CA ARG A 396 -3.60 15.33 3.77
C ARG A 396 -2.71 15.26 2.51
N THR A 397 -1.72 16.15 2.45
CA THR A 397 -0.88 16.33 1.25
C THR A 397 -0.10 15.06 0.89
N ASP A 398 0.35 14.31 1.89
CA ASP A 398 1.06 13.04 1.73
C ASP A 398 0.22 11.97 0.99
N ARG A 399 -1.11 12.03 1.08
CA ARG A 399 -2.04 11.16 0.32
C ARG A 399 -2.41 11.79 -1.02
N VAL A 400 -2.83 13.06 -1.00
CA VAL A 400 -3.26 13.79 -2.20
C VAL A 400 -2.15 13.90 -3.25
N ALA A 401 -0.87 13.92 -2.85
CA ALA A 401 0.25 13.91 -3.78
C ALA A 401 0.21 12.74 -4.76
N LYS A 402 -0.15 11.52 -4.29
CA LYS A 402 -0.27 10.31 -5.11
C LYS A 402 -1.43 10.43 -6.10
N TYR A 403 -2.59 10.92 -5.64
CA TYR A 403 -3.74 11.15 -6.52
C TYR A 403 -3.46 12.22 -7.57
N ASN A 404 -2.79 13.31 -7.19
CA ASN A 404 -2.37 14.34 -8.14
C ASN A 404 -1.36 13.81 -9.17
N GLN A 405 -0.48 12.88 -8.78
CA GLN A 405 0.42 12.22 -9.72
C GLN A 405 -0.34 11.35 -10.73
N LEU A 406 -1.36 10.61 -10.28
CA LEU A 406 -2.21 9.82 -11.18
C LEU A 406 -2.98 10.70 -12.17
N LEU A 407 -3.43 11.90 -11.75
CA LEU A 407 -4.03 12.87 -12.69
C LEU A 407 -3.04 13.33 -13.77
N ARG A 408 -1.76 13.59 -13.38
CA ARG A 408 -0.71 13.96 -14.36
C ARG A 408 -0.43 12.83 -15.32
N ILE A 409 -0.39 11.59 -14.84
CA ILE A 409 -0.20 10.40 -15.67
C ILE A 409 -1.38 10.23 -16.63
N GLU A 410 -2.63 10.43 -16.16
CA GLU A 410 -3.80 10.38 -17.03
C GLU A 410 -3.75 11.44 -18.13
N ASP A 411 -3.36 12.68 -17.79
CA ASP A 411 -3.16 13.76 -18.78
C ASP A 411 -2.06 13.41 -19.79
N GLU A 412 -0.95 12.81 -19.35
CA GLU A 412 0.15 12.37 -20.22
C GLU A 412 -0.27 11.24 -21.17
N LEU A 413 -1.05 10.29 -20.69
CA LEU A 413 -1.57 9.18 -21.48
C LEU A 413 -2.69 9.62 -22.45
N PHE A 414 -3.39 10.70 -22.14
CA PHE A 414 -4.46 11.28 -22.93
C PHE A 414 -5.50 10.25 -23.35
N ASP A 415 -5.73 10.03 -24.66
CA ASP A 415 -6.78 9.16 -25.20
C ASP A 415 -6.48 7.66 -25.10
N VAL A 416 -5.25 7.28 -24.72
CA VAL A 416 -4.89 5.89 -24.48
C VAL A 416 -5.00 5.47 -23.02
N ALA A 417 -5.27 6.42 -22.11
CA ALA A 417 -5.51 6.12 -20.70
C ALA A 417 -6.70 5.16 -20.55
N GLN A 418 -6.55 4.16 -19.70
CA GLN A 418 -7.59 3.19 -19.40
C GLN A 418 -7.94 3.24 -17.92
N TYR A 419 -9.21 3.34 -17.59
CA TYR A 419 -9.72 3.18 -16.24
C TYR A 419 -10.57 1.91 -16.17
N PRO A 420 -10.16 0.87 -15.41
CA PRO A 420 -10.78 -0.45 -15.51
C PRO A 420 -12.12 -0.55 -14.78
N GLY A 421 -12.43 0.36 -13.85
CA GLY A 421 -13.63 0.26 -13.05
C GLY A 421 -13.78 -1.11 -12.38
N ILE A 422 -14.94 -1.74 -12.53
CA ILE A 422 -15.21 -3.07 -11.96
C ILE A 422 -14.30 -4.17 -12.53
N ASP A 423 -13.72 -3.95 -13.72
CA ASP A 423 -12.82 -4.92 -14.36
C ASP A 423 -11.47 -5.06 -13.66
N ALA A 424 -11.15 -4.14 -12.73
CA ALA A 424 -9.97 -4.27 -11.84
C ALA A 424 -10.01 -5.52 -10.94
N PHE A 425 -11.19 -6.09 -10.72
CA PHE A 425 -11.39 -7.24 -9.84
C PHE A 425 -11.39 -8.59 -10.58
N PHE A 426 -10.44 -8.80 -11.47
CA PHE A 426 -10.41 -9.99 -12.33
C PHE A 426 -10.21 -11.31 -11.56
N SER A 427 -9.75 -11.28 -10.31
CA SER A 427 -9.56 -12.47 -9.46
C SER A 427 -10.86 -13.11 -8.96
N ILE A 428 -11.99 -12.41 -9.05
CA ILE A 428 -13.31 -12.87 -8.58
C ILE A 428 -14.34 -13.07 -9.70
N ARG A 429 -13.88 -13.27 -10.95
CA ARG A 429 -14.71 -13.50 -12.14
C ARG A 429 -14.82 -14.96 -12.49
#